data_044259438ad3c549e0b5659d4a3936e7
#
_entry.id   044259438ad3c549e0b5659d4a3936e7
#
_cell.length_a   1.000
_cell.length_b   1.000
_cell.length_c   1.000
_cell.angle_alpha   90.00
_cell.angle_beta   90.00
_cell.angle_gamma   90.00
#
_symmetry.space_group_name_H-M   'P 1'
#
loop_
_entity.id
_entity.type
_entity.pdbx_description
1 polymer ?
#
loop_
_entity_poly.entity_id
_entity_poly.type
_entity_poly.pdbx_seq_one_letter_code
_entity_poly.pdbx_strand_id
1 'polypeptide(L)'
;NLRSAAESWAAGRARMGQEHPFAAMRERGREIRTRNVRELPALLDRLEKRVRAAGGTVVRVTDSAEACRYVIDLARERGASLVAKSKSMATEEIKLNEALEEAGLRVVETDLGEWILQLAGQHPSHIIAPAVHLNREQVRELFMAESGGELPEGREALVAHARRRLREVFAAADIGVSGVNFAIAETGTICVVENEGNARLVTALPRIHVAVMGMERVVADWDEAAHLLQLLPMAAIGDDAAGYVNLLTGPRRPDEADGPEELHLVILDGGRSALRGTEFEEALHCIRCGACLYSCPMWRSVGGQAYGSPYSGPIGAVLTPLLEGFRGERSSELPFLSSLCGACHEACPVGIPLHDLLVRARARVATPAHRGDRRRFRLWSLAWRTPAGYALSRLAARAGLRALGGRRGWIRRAPGPGEPWTRERDIPARWPPR
;
A
#
# COMPACT_ATOMS: atom_id res chain seq x y z
N ASN A 1 -10.06 14.71 -8.85
CA ASN A 1 -10.46 13.69 -7.88
C ASN A 1 -9.45 13.54 -6.72
N LEU A 2 -8.15 13.21 -6.99
CA LEU A 2 -7.14 12.96 -5.94
C LEU A 2 -6.98 14.09 -4.93
N ARG A 3 -6.93 15.35 -5.37
CA ARG A 3 -6.79 16.50 -4.47
C ARG A 3 -8.01 16.68 -3.57
N SER A 4 -9.20 16.64 -4.14
CA SER A 4 -10.44 16.78 -3.37
C SER A 4 -10.62 15.66 -2.34
N ALA A 5 -10.34 14.41 -2.70
CA ALA A 5 -10.35 13.30 -1.76
C ALA A 5 -9.32 13.48 -0.64
N ALA A 6 -8.08 13.87 -0.98
CA ALA A 6 -7.03 14.10 0.00
C ALA A 6 -7.36 15.24 0.97
N GLU A 7 -7.99 16.31 0.49
CA GLU A 7 -8.44 17.44 1.32
C GLU A 7 -9.57 17.03 2.28
N SER A 8 -10.55 16.26 1.80
CA SER A 8 -11.64 15.75 2.63
C SER A 8 -11.11 14.84 3.75
N TRP A 9 -10.24 13.89 3.44
CA TRP A 9 -9.66 12.98 4.43
C TRP A 9 -8.74 13.71 5.42
N ALA A 10 -7.98 14.72 4.96
CA ALA A 10 -7.17 15.54 5.85
C ALA A 10 -8.03 16.34 6.82
N ALA A 11 -9.17 16.91 6.36
CA ALA A 11 -10.12 17.62 7.20
C ALA A 11 -10.78 16.69 8.23
N GLY A 12 -11.22 15.49 7.82
CA GLY A 12 -11.75 14.46 8.71
C GLY A 12 -10.76 14.10 9.83
N ARG A 13 -9.50 13.83 9.45
CA ARG A 13 -8.47 13.53 10.44
C ARG A 13 -8.17 14.69 11.40
N ALA A 14 -8.20 15.94 10.91
CA ALA A 14 -8.02 17.12 11.78
C ALA A 14 -9.14 17.20 12.82
N ARG A 15 -10.39 16.91 12.44
CA ARG A 15 -11.54 16.79 13.34
C ARG A 15 -11.31 15.71 14.40
N MET A 16 -10.91 14.49 14.01
CA MET A 16 -10.59 13.42 14.95
C MET A 16 -9.53 13.81 15.97
N GLY A 17 -8.53 14.59 15.57
CA GLY A 17 -7.51 15.11 16.48
C GLY A 17 -8.03 16.14 17.50
N GLN A 18 -9.20 16.75 17.25
CA GLN A 18 -9.88 17.67 18.18
C GLN A 18 -10.86 16.93 19.10
N GLU A 19 -11.53 15.90 18.59
CA GLU A 19 -12.58 15.17 19.30
C GLU A 19 -12.01 14.04 20.18
N HIS A 20 -10.81 13.54 19.86
CA HIS A 20 -10.17 12.42 20.55
C HIS A 20 -8.74 12.74 21.02
N PRO A 21 -8.21 12.08 22.05
CA PRO A 21 -6.82 12.20 22.47
C PRO A 21 -5.86 11.48 21.50
N PHE A 22 -5.91 11.87 20.22
CA PHE A 22 -5.25 11.15 19.11
C PHE A 22 -3.74 10.98 19.33
N ALA A 23 -3.06 11.94 19.98
CA ALA A 23 -1.64 11.83 20.28
C ALA A 23 -1.33 10.64 21.23
N ALA A 24 -2.13 10.47 22.30
CA ALA A 24 -1.99 9.35 23.22
C ALA A 24 -2.37 8.01 22.56
N MET A 25 -3.43 8.01 21.76
CA MET A 25 -3.84 6.82 20.99
C MET A 25 -2.76 6.39 20.00
N ARG A 26 -2.13 7.35 19.31
CA ARG A 26 -1.01 7.13 18.39
C ARG A 26 0.19 6.50 19.09
N GLU A 27 0.57 7.01 20.28
CA GLU A 27 1.70 6.46 21.05
C GLU A 27 1.40 5.03 21.50
N ARG A 28 0.20 4.76 22.04
CA ARG A 28 -0.20 3.40 22.39
C ARG A 28 -0.19 2.47 21.16
N GLY A 29 -0.67 2.94 20.01
CA GLY A 29 -0.62 2.16 18.76
C GLY A 29 0.82 1.84 18.34
N ARG A 30 1.76 2.77 18.54
CA ARG A 30 3.19 2.56 18.31
C ARG A 30 3.76 1.52 19.27
N GLU A 31 3.46 1.60 20.55
CA GLU A 31 3.91 0.65 21.57
C GLU A 31 3.42 -0.78 21.26
N ILE A 32 2.12 -0.92 20.93
CA ILE A 32 1.52 -2.19 20.50
C ILE A 32 2.29 -2.76 19.30
N ARG A 33 2.46 -1.98 18.24
CA ARG A 33 3.13 -2.47 17.03
C ARG A 33 4.61 -2.81 17.27
N THR A 34 5.31 -2.02 18.07
CA THR A 34 6.69 -2.29 18.44
C THR A 34 6.82 -3.62 19.19
N ARG A 35 5.96 -3.86 20.19
CA ARG A 35 5.94 -5.12 20.94
C ARG A 35 5.62 -6.31 20.02
N ASN A 36 4.56 -6.20 19.21
CA ASN A 36 4.13 -7.30 18.34
C ASN A 36 5.19 -7.70 17.31
N VAL A 37 5.95 -6.75 16.76
CA VAL A 37 7.03 -7.07 15.82
C VAL A 37 8.22 -7.75 16.56
N ARG A 38 8.51 -7.36 17.79
CA ARG A 38 9.54 -8.03 18.61
C ARG A 38 9.15 -9.46 18.97
N GLU A 39 7.90 -9.68 19.36
CA GLU A 39 7.37 -10.96 19.80
C GLU A 39 6.79 -11.79 18.63
N LEU A 40 6.98 -11.36 17.40
CA LEU A 40 6.33 -11.88 16.21
C LEU A 40 6.38 -13.42 16.08
N PRO A 41 7.51 -14.13 16.29
CA PRO A 41 7.52 -15.60 16.21
C PRO A 41 6.59 -16.27 17.21
N ALA A 42 6.62 -15.83 18.45
CA ALA A 42 5.78 -16.41 19.53
C ALA A 42 4.29 -16.13 19.29
N LEU A 43 3.96 -14.93 18.80
CA LEU A 43 2.58 -14.56 18.44
C LEU A 43 2.08 -15.39 17.26
N LEU A 44 2.89 -15.64 16.24
CA LEU A 44 2.54 -16.47 15.10
C LEU A 44 2.33 -17.93 15.51
N ASP A 45 3.17 -18.49 16.38
CA ASP A 45 3.00 -19.86 16.89
C ASP A 45 1.71 -20.00 17.72
N ARG A 46 1.42 -18.99 18.53
CA ARG A 46 0.15 -18.93 19.29
C ARG A 46 -1.05 -18.81 18.37
N LEU A 47 -1.01 -17.91 17.38
CA LEU A 47 -2.06 -17.74 16.37
C LEU A 47 -2.34 -19.05 15.64
N GLU A 48 -1.32 -19.70 15.11
CA GLU A 48 -1.44 -20.97 14.39
C GLU A 48 -2.09 -22.06 15.24
N LYS A 49 -1.64 -22.21 16.49
CA LYS A 49 -2.24 -23.17 17.44
C LYS A 49 -3.74 -22.89 17.65
N ARG A 50 -4.12 -21.63 17.78
CA ARG A 50 -5.51 -21.24 18.03
C ARG A 50 -6.40 -21.40 16.80
N VAL A 51 -5.92 -21.00 15.62
CA VAL A 51 -6.67 -21.20 14.37
C VAL A 51 -6.89 -22.69 14.11
N ARG A 52 -5.87 -23.53 14.29
CA ARG A 52 -6.00 -24.99 14.13
C ARG A 52 -6.95 -25.60 15.18
N ALA A 53 -6.91 -25.12 16.41
CA ALA A 53 -7.84 -25.57 17.46
C ALA A 53 -9.29 -25.18 17.18
N ALA A 54 -9.52 -24.10 16.41
CA ALA A 54 -10.84 -23.68 15.93
C ALA A 54 -11.29 -24.41 14.64
N GLY A 55 -10.49 -25.36 14.13
CA GLY A 55 -10.81 -26.12 12.92
C GLY A 55 -10.26 -25.53 11.62
N GLY A 56 -9.54 -24.41 11.68
CA GLY A 56 -8.93 -23.79 10.50
C GLY A 56 -7.58 -24.45 10.11
N THR A 57 -7.21 -24.29 8.85
CA THR A 57 -5.89 -24.67 8.32
C THR A 57 -4.98 -23.45 8.31
N VAL A 58 -3.72 -23.62 8.72
CA VAL A 58 -2.71 -22.54 8.66
C VAL A 58 -1.53 -23.00 7.84
N VAL A 59 -1.10 -22.14 6.91
CA VAL A 59 0.07 -22.35 6.06
C VAL A 59 0.96 -21.12 6.15
N ARG A 60 2.24 -21.33 6.49
CA ARG A 60 3.25 -20.29 6.45
C ARG A 60 4.01 -20.43 5.13
N VAL A 61 4.08 -19.35 4.39
CA VAL A 61 4.73 -19.31 3.07
C VAL A 61 5.85 -18.27 3.07
N THR A 62 6.92 -18.60 2.37
CA THR A 62 8.13 -17.77 2.34
C THR A 62 8.06 -16.67 1.30
N ASP A 63 7.36 -16.92 0.18
CA ASP A 63 7.29 -16.00 -0.95
C ASP A 63 5.94 -16.04 -1.68
N SER A 64 5.80 -15.14 -2.65
CA SER A 64 4.60 -14.98 -3.46
C SER A 64 4.26 -16.24 -4.27
N ALA A 65 5.28 -16.94 -4.79
CA ALA A 65 5.07 -18.11 -5.63
C ALA A 65 4.51 -19.29 -4.81
N GLU A 66 4.99 -19.46 -3.59
CA GLU A 66 4.50 -20.49 -2.67
C GLU A 66 3.05 -20.19 -2.25
N ALA A 67 2.74 -18.90 -1.96
CA ALA A 67 1.37 -18.49 -1.63
C ALA A 67 0.40 -18.75 -2.77
N CYS A 68 0.74 -18.35 -3.99
CA CYS A 68 -0.09 -18.59 -5.18
C CYS A 68 -0.28 -20.07 -5.46
N ARG A 69 0.80 -20.87 -5.41
CA ARG A 69 0.70 -22.33 -5.60
C ARG A 69 -0.27 -22.96 -4.62
N TYR A 70 -0.19 -22.60 -3.34
CA TYR A 70 -1.10 -23.14 -2.34
C TYR A 70 -2.56 -22.91 -2.69
N VAL A 71 -2.93 -21.68 -3.10
CA VAL A 71 -4.32 -21.36 -3.45
C VAL A 71 -4.75 -22.08 -4.74
N ILE A 72 -3.86 -22.17 -5.74
CA ILE A 72 -4.12 -22.88 -7.00
C ILE A 72 -4.33 -24.38 -6.74
N ASP A 73 -3.47 -25.00 -5.95
CA ASP A 73 -3.56 -26.44 -5.64
C ASP A 73 -4.82 -26.74 -4.85
N LEU A 74 -5.17 -25.91 -3.86
CA LEU A 74 -6.43 -25.99 -3.13
C LEU A 74 -7.64 -25.90 -4.09
N ALA A 75 -7.63 -24.94 -5.01
CA ALA A 75 -8.71 -24.78 -5.99
C ALA A 75 -8.86 -26.03 -6.87
N ARG A 76 -7.77 -26.59 -7.35
CA ARG A 76 -7.76 -27.82 -8.16
C ARG A 76 -8.26 -29.04 -7.38
N GLU A 77 -7.79 -29.21 -6.15
CA GLU A 77 -8.21 -30.33 -5.28
C GLU A 77 -9.71 -30.29 -4.96
N ARG A 78 -10.29 -29.10 -4.89
CA ARG A 78 -11.72 -28.90 -4.58
C ARG A 78 -12.59 -28.73 -5.82
N GLY A 79 -12.02 -28.81 -7.03
CA GLY A 79 -12.74 -28.62 -8.29
C GLY A 79 -13.33 -27.23 -8.45
N ALA A 80 -12.72 -26.20 -7.83
CA ALA A 80 -13.17 -24.84 -7.89
C ALA A 80 -12.90 -24.22 -9.27
N SER A 81 -13.81 -23.38 -9.73
CA SER A 81 -13.74 -22.66 -11.00
C SER A 81 -13.85 -21.14 -10.87
N LEU A 82 -14.54 -20.68 -9.82
CA LEU A 82 -14.79 -19.26 -9.57
C LEU A 82 -14.28 -18.86 -8.19
N VAL A 83 -13.42 -17.86 -8.19
CA VAL A 83 -12.87 -17.22 -6.99
C VAL A 83 -13.43 -15.81 -6.86
N ALA A 84 -14.14 -15.53 -5.77
CA ALA A 84 -14.55 -14.19 -5.39
C ALA A 84 -13.53 -13.59 -4.42
N LYS A 85 -12.96 -12.43 -4.75
CA LYS A 85 -11.91 -11.81 -3.94
C LYS A 85 -12.39 -10.48 -3.37
N SER A 86 -12.24 -10.29 -2.06
CA SER A 86 -12.36 -8.96 -1.46
C SER A 86 -11.01 -8.26 -1.52
N LYS A 87 -11.03 -6.94 -1.56
CA LYS A 87 -9.83 -6.11 -1.61
C LYS A 87 -8.80 -6.53 -0.57
N SER A 88 -7.58 -6.81 -1.02
CA SER A 88 -6.49 -7.23 -0.15
C SER A 88 -5.14 -6.79 -0.71
N MET A 89 -4.43 -5.96 0.06
CA MET A 89 -3.08 -5.54 -0.33
C MET A 89 -2.07 -6.70 -0.35
N ALA A 90 -2.29 -7.74 0.46
CA ALA A 90 -1.41 -8.92 0.47
C ALA A 90 -1.60 -9.75 -0.80
N THR A 91 -2.83 -9.87 -1.31
CA THR A 91 -3.11 -10.59 -2.56
C THR A 91 -2.62 -9.82 -3.79
N GLU A 92 -2.68 -8.48 -3.76
CA GLU A 92 -2.07 -7.64 -4.79
C GLU A 92 -0.53 -7.74 -4.81
N GLU A 93 0.09 -7.80 -3.62
CA GLU A 93 1.55 -7.97 -3.48
C GLU A 93 2.04 -9.24 -4.15
N ILE A 94 1.32 -10.34 -3.97
CA ILE A 94 1.69 -11.64 -4.55
C ILE A 94 1.17 -11.86 -5.98
N LYS A 95 0.43 -10.91 -6.55
CA LYS A 95 -0.20 -10.99 -7.87
C LYS A 95 -1.11 -12.22 -8.00
N LEU A 96 -1.96 -12.42 -6.99
CA LEU A 96 -2.77 -13.62 -6.90
C LEU A 96 -3.76 -13.75 -8.07
N ASN A 97 -4.35 -12.64 -8.55
CA ASN A 97 -5.31 -12.67 -9.65
C ASN A 97 -4.67 -13.24 -10.92
N GLU A 98 -3.52 -12.69 -11.30
CA GLU A 98 -2.78 -13.11 -12.49
C GLU A 98 -2.41 -14.60 -12.39
N ALA A 99 -1.94 -15.05 -11.23
CA ALA A 99 -1.55 -16.44 -11.03
C ALA A 99 -2.74 -17.43 -11.11
N LEU A 100 -3.90 -17.04 -10.59
CA LEU A 100 -5.13 -17.84 -10.66
C LEU A 100 -5.70 -17.87 -12.09
N GLU A 101 -5.72 -16.75 -12.79
CA GLU A 101 -6.16 -16.64 -14.18
C GLU A 101 -5.26 -17.44 -15.12
N GLU A 102 -3.94 -17.39 -14.95
CA GLU A 102 -2.98 -18.22 -15.67
C GLU A 102 -3.19 -19.73 -15.41
N ALA A 103 -3.68 -20.08 -14.22
CA ALA A 103 -4.04 -21.46 -13.87
C ALA A 103 -5.42 -21.89 -14.41
N GLY A 104 -6.14 -21.02 -15.13
CA GLY A 104 -7.45 -21.27 -15.75
C GLY A 104 -8.64 -21.05 -14.82
N LEU A 105 -8.47 -20.39 -13.68
CA LEU A 105 -9.53 -20.04 -12.76
C LEU A 105 -10.13 -18.67 -13.12
N ARG A 106 -11.43 -18.53 -12.96
CA ARG A 106 -12.08 -17.22 -13.05
C ARG A 106 -11.96 -16.49 -11.71
N VAL A 107 -11.39 -15.28 -11.73
CA VAL A 107 -11.26 -14.43 -10.53
C VAL A 107 -12.08 -13.17 -10.70
N VAL A 108 -12.84 -12.81 -9.68
CA VAL A 108 -13.64 -11.57 -9.69
C VAL A 108 -13.41 -10.79 -8.41
N GLU A 109 -12.94 -9.56 -8.58
CA GLU A 109 -12.87 -8.59 -7.51
C GLU A 109 -14.27 -8.16 -7.09
N THR A 110 -14.50 -8.05 -5.79
CA THR A 110 -15.83 -7.72 -5.27
C THR A 110 -15.93 -6.40 -4.52
N ASP A 111 -14.80 -5.77 -4.21
CA ASP A 111 -14.75 -4.35 -3.84
C ASP A 111 -15.03 -3.53 -5.09
N LEU A 112 -15.93 -2.55 -5.01
CA LEU A 112 -16.37 -1.78 -6.17
C LEU A 112 -15.18 -1.10 -6.88
N GLY A 113 -14.26 -0.52 -6.13
CA GLY A 113 -13.08 0.15 -6.70
C GLY A 113 -12.12 -0.84 -7.36
N GLU A 114 -11.88 -2.00 -6.76
CA GLU A 114 -11.03 -3.04 -7.35
C GLU A 114 -11.70 -3.68 -8.58
N TRP A 115 -13.02 -3.91 -8.56
CA TRP A 115 -13.74 -4.42 -9.73
C TRP A 115 -13.68 -3.44 -10.91
N ILE A 116 -13.84 -2.13 -10.66
CA ILE A 116 -13.65 -1.09 -11.69
C ILE A 116 -12.24 -1.17 -12.28
N LEU A 117 -11.20 -1.36 -11.45
CA LEU A 117 -9.83 -1.47 -11.91
C LEU A 117 -9.57 -2.77 -12.67
N GLN A 118 -10.17 -3.88 -12.25
CA GLN A 118 -10.11 -5.15 -12.98
C GLN A 118 -10.70 -4.98 -14.38
N LEU A 119 -11.87 -4.34 -14.53
CA LEU A 119 -12.47 -4.02 -15.83
C LEU A 119 -11.59 -3.07 -16.68
N ALA A 120 -10.89 -2.15 -16.04
CA ALA A 120 -9.99 -1.21 -16.71
C ALA A 120 -8.60 -1.79 -17.04
N GLY A 121 -8.25 -2.98 -16.54
CA GLY A 121 -6.90 -3.54 -16.65
C GLY A 121 -5.85 -2.70 -15.94
N GLN A 122 -6.20 -2.06 -14.80
CA GLN A 122 -5.34 -1.14 -14.06
C GLN A 122 -5.05 -1.64 -12.65
N HIS A 123 -3.94 -1.14 -12.06
CA HIS A 123 -3.58 -1.40 -10.67
C HIS A 123 -4.15 -0.34 -9.71
N PRO A 124 -4.30 -0.67 -8.41
CA PRO A 124 -4.76 0.27 -7.40
C PRO A 124 -3.91 1.54 -7.31
N SER A 125 -4.59 2.71 -7.23
CA SER A 125 -3.93 4.01 -7.04
C SER A 125 -3.77 4.38 -5.56
N HIS A 126 -4.61 3.83 -4.69
CA HIS A 126 -4.63 4.09 -3.26
C HIS A 126 -4.96 2.84 -2.46
N ILE A 127 -4.38 2.70 -1.28
CA ILE A 127 -4.53 1.50 -0.41
C ILE A 127 -5.99 1.24 -0.01
N ILE A 128 -6.80 2.29 0.23
CA ILE A 128 -8.20 2.15 0.68
C ILE A 128 -9.23 2.58 -0.37
N ALA A 129 -8.87 3.39 -1.34
CA ALA A 129 -9.74 3.87 -2.41
C ALA A 129 -9.07 3.61 -3.77
N PRO A 130 -9.07 2.36 -4.26
CA PRO A 130 -8.22 1.95 -5.37
C PRO A 130 -8.47 2.73 -6.66
N ALA A 131 -9.72 2.99 -7.02
CA ALA A 131 -10.13 3.68 -8.24
C ALA A 131 -10.29 5.21 -8.10
N VAL A 132 -9.73 5.84 -7.05
CA VAL A 132 -9.89 7.28 -6.74
C VAL A 132 -9.45 8.22 -7.87
N HIS A 133 -8.63 7.76 -8.80
CA HIS A 133 -8.17 8.52 -9.96
C HIS A 133 -9.18 8.55 -11.11
N LEU A 134 -10.12 7.60 -11.18
CA LEU A 134 -11.16 7.55 -12.20
C LEU A 134 -12.32 8.51 -11.88
N ASN A 135 -12.96 9.03 -12.90
CA ASN A 135 -14.18 9.81 -12.76
C ASN A 135 -15.42 8.95 -13.08
N ARG A 136 -16.61 9.50 -12.81
CA ARG A 136 -17.88 8.79 -12.98
C ARG A 136 -18.15 8.40 -14.43
N GLU A 137 -17.81 9.25 -15.39
CA GLU A 137 -17.99 9.02 -16.82
C GLU A 137 -17.12 7.83 -17.29
N GLN A 138 -15.87 7.79 -16.88
CA GLN A 138 -14.97 6.67 -17.17
C GLN A 138 -15.48 5.34 -16.58
N VAL A 139 -16.01 5.38 -15.35
CA VAL A 139 -16.64 4.20 -14.74
C VAL A 139 -17.88 3.76 -15.51
N ARG A 140 -18.71 4.70 -15.97
CA ARG A 140 -19.88 4.39 -16.78
C ARG A 140 -19.49 3.72 -18.11
N GLU A 141 -18.48 4.23 -18.80
CA GLU A 141 -17.96 3.64 -20.03
C GLU A 141 -17.48 2.19 -19.81
N LEU A 142 -16.75 1.92 -18.73
CA LEU A 142 -16.31 0.56 -18.37
C LEU A 142 -17.50 -0.37 -18.14
N PHE A 143 -18.51 0.07 -17.40
CA PHE A 143 -19.70 -0.73 -17.13
C PHE A 143 -20.59 -0.96 -18.35
N MET A 144 -20.66 0.00 -19.26
CA MET A 144 -21.33 -0.17 -20.55
C MET A 144 -20.60 -1.21 -21.43
N ALA A 145 -19.28 -1.17 -21.47
CA ALA A 145 -18.48 -2.16 -22.18
C ALA A 145 -18.64 -3.58 -21.57
N GLU A 146 -18.70 -3.69 -20.24
CA GLU A 146 -18.92 -4.96 -19.54
C GLU A 146 -20.32 -5.52 -19.76
N SER A 147 -21.34 -4.67 -19.73
CA SER A 147 -22.74 -5.08 -19.89
C SER A 147 -23.16 -5.37 -21.34
N GLY A 148 -22.40 -4.85 -22.30
CA GLY A 148 -22.76 -4.90 -23.72
C GLY A 148 -23.95 -4.01 -24.10
N GLY A 149 -24.34 -3.04 -23.24
CA GLY A 149 -25.49 -2.19 -23.44
C GLY A 149 -25.40 -0.83 -22.76
N GLU A 150 -26.38 0.05 -23.08
CA GLU A 150 -26.43 1.35 -22.41
C GLU A 150 -26.87 1.24 -20.95
N LEU A 151 -26.25 2.07 -20.11
CA LEU A 151 -26.64 2.24 -18.72
C LEU A 151 -27.20 3.65 -18.51
N PRO A 152 -28.26 3.79 -17.68
CA PRO A 152 -28.77 5.11 -17.30
C PRO A 152 -27.67 5.98 -16.68
N GLU A 153 -27.80 7.27 -16.81
CA GLU A 153 -26.93 8.22 -16.12
C GLU A 153 -27.23 8.24 -14.62
N GLY A 154 -26.20 8.58 -13.83
CA GLY A 154 -26.33 8.73 -12.40
C GLY A 154 -25.58 7.68 -11.59
N ARG A 155 -25.27 8.04 -10.35
CA ARG A 155 -24.52 7.18 -9.42
C ARG A 155 -25.33 5.92 -9.06
N GLU A 156 -26.61 6.09 -8.85
CA GLU A 156 -27.55 5.03 -8.44
C GLU A 156 -27.63 3.92 -9.51
N ALA A 157 -27.63 4.28 -10.79
CA ALA A 157 -27.66 3.33 -11.90
C ALA A 157 -26.37 2.50 -11.95
N LEU A 158 -25.21 3.13 -11.77
CA LEU A 158 -23.91 2.45 -11.73
C LEU A 158 -23.81 1.50 -10.54
N VAL A 159 -24.22 1.94 -9.34
CA VAL A 159 -24.26 1.10 -8.15
C VAL A 159 -25.23 -0.07 -8.30
N ALA A 160 -26.41 0.15 -8.88
CA ALA A 160 -27.38 -0.90 -9.15
C ALA A 160 -26.85 -1.94 -10.14
N HIS A 161 -26.10 -1.51 -11.16
CA HIS A 161 -25.44 -2.41 -12.10
C HIS A 161 -24.42 -3.29 -11.41
N ALA A 162 -23.45 -2.69 -10.68
CA ALA A 162 -22.44 -3.40 -9.94
C ALA A 162 -23.06 -4.39 -8.95
N ARG A 163 -24.09 -3.98 -8.19
CA ARG A 163 -24.79 -4.84 -7.24
C ARG A 163 -25.41 -6.07 -7.92
N ARG A 164 -26.02 -5.94 -9.08
CA ARG A 164 -26.58 -7.09 -9.82
C ARG A 164 -25.50 -8.08 -10.24
N ARG A 165 -24.43 -7.55 -10.86
CA ARG A 165 -23.32 -8.37 -11.37
C ARG A 165 -22.57 -9.11 -10.25
N LEU A 166 -22.19 -8.38 -9.20
CA LEU A 166 -21.47 -8.98 -8.09
C LEU A 166 -22.33 -9.92 -7.24
N ARG A 167 -23.66 -9.71 -7.19
CA ARG A 167 -24.57 -10.65 -6.50
C ARG A 167 -24.51 -12.07 -7.10
N GLU A 168 -24.44 -12.17 -8.42
CA GLU A 168 -24.30 -13.45 -9.12
C GLU A 168 -22.96 -14.11 -8.78
N VAL A 169 -21.89 -13.32 -8.68
CA VAL A 169 -20.56 -13.80 -8.31
C VAL A 169 -20.55 -14.33 -6.87
N PHE A 170 -21.09 -13.58 -5.91
CA PHE A 170 -21.16 -14.02 -4.52
C PHE A 170 -21.93 -15.32 -4.34
N ALA A 171 -23.02 -15.51 -5.11
CA ALA A 171 -23.84 -16.72 -5.02
C ALA A 171 -23.22 -17.95 -5.67
N ALA A 172 -22.31 -17.76 -6.66
CA ALA A 172 -21.73 -18.83 -7.44
C ALA A 172 -20.27 -19.14 -7.08
N ALA A 173 -19.61 -18.33 -6.25
CA ALA A 173 -18.22 -18.51 -5.93
C ALA A 173 -17.93 -19.80 -5.15
N ASP A 174 -16.94 -20.56 -5.60
CA ASP A 174 -16.47 -21.76 -4.93
C ASP A 174 -15.52 -21.42 -3.78
N ILE A 175 -14.66 -20.42 -4.01
CA ILE A 175 -13.67 -19.93 -3.06
C ILE A 175 -13.84 -18.44 -2.85
N GLY A 176 -13.88 -18.04 -1.59
CA GLY A 176 -13.76 -16.64 -1.18
C GLY A 176 -12.34 -16.33 -0.71
N VAL A 177 -11.73 -15.26 -1.23
CA VAL A 177 -10.40 -14.81 -0.81
C VAL A 177 -10.48 -13.45 -0.15
N SER A 178 -9.93 -13.34 1.05
CA SER A 178 -9.84 -12.06 1.76
C SER A 178 -8.42 -11.74 2.21
N GLY A 179 -8.17 -10.45 2.49
CA GLY A 179 -7.05 -10.03 3.32
C GLY A 179 -7.39 -10.14 4.80
N VAL A 180 -6.40 -9.83 5.65
CA VAL A 180 -6.56 -9.74 7.10
C VAL A 180 -6.00 -8.39 7.56
N ASN A 181 -6.82 -7.59 8.24
CA ASN A 181 -6.36 -6.35 8.86
C ASN A 181 -5.54 -6.65 10.11
N PHE A 182 -6.08 -7.50 10.99
CA PHE A 182 -5.39 -7.99 12.19
C PHE A 182 -5.78 -9.45 12.46
N ALA A 183 -4.84 -10.23 12.99
CA ALA A 183 -5.07 -11.60 13.46
C ALA A 183 -4.74 -11.67 14.96
N ILE A 184 -5.70 -12.10 15.79
CA ILE A 184 -5.62 -12.10 17.24
C ILE A 184 -5.02 -13.43 17.70
N ALA A 185 -3.78 -13.40 18.21
CA ALA A 185 -3.06 -14.59 18.61
C ALA A 185 -3.72 -15.32 19.80
N GLU A 186 -4.41 -14.60 20.68
CA GLU A 186 -5.09 -15.15 21.85
C GLU A 186 -6.21 -16.13 21.46
N THR A 187 -6.99 -15.82 20.43
CA THR A 187 -8.21 -16.56 20.07
C THR A 187 -8.11 -17.27 18.72
N GLY A 188 -7.19 -16.89 17.86
CA GLY A 188 -7.15 -17.35 16.45
C GLY A 188 -8.14 -16.62 15.54
N THR A 189 -8.72 -15.53 16.02
CA THR A 189 -9.69 -14.74 15.25
C THR A 189 -8.98 -13.83 14.26
N ILE A 190 -9.46 -13.79 13.02
CA ILE A 190 -9.05 -12.84 12.01
C ILE A 190 -10.07 -11.70 11.88
N CYS A 191 -9.57 -10.48 11.76
CA CYS A 191 -10.36 -9.25 11.63
C CYS A 191 -10.25 -8.73 10.20
N VAL A 192 -11.38 -8.55 9.53
CA VAL A 192 -11.48 -7.95 8.19
C VAL A 192 -12.34 -6.70 8.27
N VAL A 193 -11.75 -5.56 7.93
CA VAL A 193 -12.42 -4.24 7.96
C VAL A 193 -12.86 -3.87 6.55
N GLU A 194 -14.10 -3.45 6.40
CA GLU A 194 -14.70 -3.05 5.13
C GLU A 194 -15.78 -1.98 5.30
N ASN A 195 -16.24 -1.38 4.19
CA ASN A 195 -17.32 -0.39 4.18
C ASN A 195 -18.48 -0.71 3.24
N GLU A 196 -18.39 -1.80 2.45
CA GLU A 196 -19.34 -2.13 1.38
C GLU A 196 -20.16 -3.39 1.65
N GLY A 197 -19.76 -4.23 2.59
CA GLY A 197 -20.38 -5.52 2.88
C GLY A 197 -19.90 -6.66 1.96
N ASN A 198 -18.98 -6.38 1.03
CA ASN A 198 -18.44 -7.35 0.08
C ASN A 198 -17.56 -8.40 0.76
N ALA A 199 -16.70 -8.01 1.69
CA ALA A 199 -15.85 -8.95 2.40
C ALA A 199 -16.67 -9.90 3.26
N ARG A 200 -17.77 -9.45 3.90
CA ARG A 200 -18.71 -10.32 4.59
C ARG A 200 -19.26 -11.41 3.69
N LEU A 201 -19.70 -11.05 2.47
CA LEU A 201 -20.25 -12.01 1.51
C LEU A 201 -19.18 -12.98 1.01
N VAL A 202 -17.97 -12.50 0.72
CA VAL A 202 -16.83 -13.33 0.30
C VAL A 202 -16.39 -14.32 1.37
N THR A 203 -16.47 -13.93 2.64
CA THR A 203 -16.02 -14.78 3.76
C THR A 203 -17.10 -15.71 4.30
N ALA A 204 -18.38 -15.53 3.93
CA ALA A 204 -19.49 -16.29 4.47
C ALA A 204 -20.22 -17.18 3.46
N LEU A 205 -20.31 -16.80 2.18
CA LEU A 205 -21.08 -17.55 1.18
C LEU A 205 -20.32 -18.69 0.52
N PRO A 206 -19.07 -18.52 0.06
CA PRO A 206 -18.30 -19.60 -0.52
C PRO A 206 -18.03 -20.71 0.49
N ARG A 207 -17.97 -21.95 0.01
CA ARG A 207 -17.66 -23.10 0.86
C ARG A 207 -16.25 -23.07 1.44
N ILE A 208 -15.32 -22.43 0.76
CA ILE A 208 -13.92 -22.32 1.15
C ILE A 208 -13.56 -20.85 1.30
N HIS A 209 -13.03 -20.48 2.45
CA HIS A 209 -12.48 -19.15 2.68
C HIS A 209 -10.96 -19.22 2.84
N VAL A 210 -10.23 -18.49 1.99
CA VAL A 210 -8.79 -18.31 2.06
C VAL A 210 -8.47 -16.89 2.51
N ALA A 211 -7.88 -16.74 3.68
CA ALA A 211 -7.44 -15.46 4.22
C ALA A 211 -5.92 -15.31 4.04
N VAL A 212 -5.47 -14.28 3.32
CA VAL A 212 -4.04 -14.02 3.07
C VAL A 212 -3.57 -12.84 3.89
N MET A 213 -2.51 -13.00 4.68
CA MET A 213 -1.95 -11.94 5.51
C MET A 213 -0.42 -11.91 5.48
N GLY A 214 0.15 -10.72 5.55
CA GLY A 214 1.54 -10.58 5.95
C GLY A 214 1.72 -10.95 7.43
N MET A 215 2.81 -11.62 7.76
CA MET A 215 3.09 -12.11 9.12
C MET A 215 3.01 -11.01 10.19
N GLU A 216 3.27 -9.75 9.81
CA GLU A 216 3.24 -8.60 10.68
C GLU A 216 1.84 -8.17 11.14
N ARG A 217 0.77 -8.83 10.63
CA ARG A 217 -0.61 -8.49 10.97
C ARG A 217 -1.10 -9.06 12.29
N VAL A 218 -0.32 -9.91 12.93
CA VAL A 218 -0.70 -10.49 14.21
C VAL A 218 -0.65 -9.44 15.33
N VAL A 219 -1.61 -9.54 16.24
CA VAL A 219 -1.70 -8.82 17.52
C VAL A 219 -1.87 -9.81 18.66
N ALA A 220 -1.51 -9.43 19.89
CA ALA A 220 -1.48 -10.35 21.01
C ALA A 220 -2.89 -10.76 21.47
N ASP A 221 -3.78 -9.80 21.62
CA ASP A 221 -5.07 -9.95 22.28
C ASP A 221 -6.15 -9.00 21.69
N TRP A 222 -7.34 -9.04 22.29
CA TRP A 222 -8.49 -8.22 21.90
C TRP A 222 -8.29 -6.73 22.18
N ASP A 223 -7.62 -6.37 23.27
CA ASP A 223 -7.40 -4.96 23.63
C ASP A 223 -6.52 -4.26 22.59
N GLU A 224 -5.49 -4.94 22.14
CA GLU A 224 -4.64 -4.46 21.05
C GLU A 224 -5.39 -4.35 19.72
N ALA A 225 -6.17 -5.39 19.39
CA ALA A 225 -6.98 -5.39 18.17
C ALA A 225 -7.98 -4.24 18.19
N ALA A 226 -8.73 -4.07 19.28
CA ALA A 226 -9.72 -3.01 19.42
C ALA A 226 -9.12 -1.62 19.29
N HIS A 227 -7.95 -1.40 19.92
CA HIS A 227 -7.24 -0.12 19.82
C HIS A 227 -6.82 0.18 18.36
N LEU A 228 -6.26 -0.78 17.66
CA LEU A 228 -5.82 -0.59 16.27
C LEU A 228 -7.00 -0.51 15.30
N LEU A 229 -8.09 -1.23 15.55
CA LEU A 229 -9.35 -1.16 14.79
C LEU A 229 -10.02 0.23 14.91
N GLN A 230 -9.90 0.89 16.06
CA GLN A 230 -10.37 2.25 16.26
C GLN A 230 -9.44 3.26 15.55
N LEU A 231 -8.12 3.12 15.67
CA LEU A 231 -7.16 4.01 15.00
C LEU A 231 -7.23 3.96 13.47
N LEU A 232 -7.62 2.80 12.91
CA LEU A 232 -7.60 2.59 11.46
C LEU A 232 -8.54 3.54 10.72
N PRO A 233 -9.87 3.60 10.97
CA PRO A 233 -10.78 4.51 10.28
C PRO A 233 -10.50 5.98 10.62
N MET A 234 -10.16 6.30 11.86
CA MET A 234 -9.80 7.68 12.27
C MET A 234 -8.63 8.23 11.43
N ALA A 235 -7.60 7.41 11.19
CA ALA A 235 -6.46 7.80 10.38
C ALA A 235 -6.75 7.73 8.88
N ALA A 236 -7.57 6.79 8.43
CA ALA A 236 -7.83 6.52 7.03
C ALA A 236 -8.74 7.58 6.39
N ILE A 237 -9.88 7.84 7.00
CA ILE A 237 -10.95 8.68 6.43
C ILE A 237 -11.47 9.76 7.40
N GLY A 238 -11.02 9.74 8.65
CA GLY A 238 -11.46 10.69 9.67
C GLY A 238 -12.84 10.36 10.25
N ASP A 239 -13.14 9.07 10.42
CA ASP A 239 -14.37 8.57 11.04
C ASP A 239 -14.04 7.76 12.30
N ASP A 240 -14.97 7.73 13.26
CA ASP A 240 -14.82 7.03 14.55
C ASP A 240 -14.79 5.51 14.40
N ALA A 241 -15.48 4.98 13.40
CA ALA A 241 -15.60 3.56 13.17
C ALA A 241 -15.62 3.23 11.67
N ALA A 242 -15.20 2.01 11.33
CA ALA A 242 -15.44 1.44 10.01
C ALA A 242 -16.90 1.04 9.84
N GLY A 243 -17.38 0.95 8.58
CA GLY A 243 -18.72 0.51 8.28
C GLY A 243 -19.02 -0.90 8.82
N TYR A 244 -18.06 -1.80 8.65
CA TYR A 244 -18.15 -3.18 9.15
C TYR A 244 -16.77 -3.66 9.64
N VAL A 245 -16.80 -4.48 10.70
CA VAL A 245 -15.66 -5.27 11.18
C VAL A 245 -16.12 -6.72 11.25
N ASN A 246 -15.62 -7.55 10.36
CA ASN A 246 -15.90 -8.99 10.36
C ASN A 246 -14.87 -9.70 11.22
N LEU A 247 -15.32 -10.48 12.16
CA LEU A 247 -14.53 -11.26 13.11
C LEU A 247 -14.79 -12.74 12.84
N LEU A 248 -13.77 -13.46 12.37
CA LEU A 248 -13.89 -14.82 11.86
C LEU A 248 -13.01 -15.75 12.70
N THR A 249 -13.62 -16.76 13.34
CA THR A 249 -12.92 -17.71 14.19
C THR A 249 -13.26 -19.13 13.74
N GLY A 250 -12.39 -19.70 12.90
CA GLY A 250 -12.57 -21.03 12.33
C GLY A 250 -13.63 -21.11 11.21
N PRO A 251 -13.80 -22.30 10.60
CA PRO A 251 -14.87 -22.59 9.67
C PRO A 251 -16.20 -22.80 10.44
N ARG A 252 -17.33 -22.91 9.72
CA ARG A 252 -18.64 -23.18 10.33
C ARG A 252 -18.63 -24.50 11.09
N ARG A 253 -19.37 -24.52 12.19
CA ARG A 253 -19.59 -25.74 12.98
C ARG A 253 -20.71 -26.56 12.40
N PRO A 254 -20.83 -27.88 12.76
CA PRO A 254 -21.86 -28.74 12.20
C PRO A 254 -23.29 -28.28 12.48
N ASP A 255 -23.51 -27.51 13.54
CA ASP A 255 -24.78 -26.94 13.98
C ASP A 255 -25.09 -25.55 13.44
N GLU A 256 -24.14 -24.95 12.69
CA GLU A 256 -24.30 -23.63 12.08
C GLU A 256 -24.83 -23.77 10.65
N ALA A 257 -25.81 -22.91 10.29
CA ALA A 257 -26.48 -22.97 9.00
C ALA A 257 -25.67 -22.35 7.85
N ASP A 258 -24.82 -21.38 8.15
CA ASP A 258 -24.06 -20.59 7.19
C ASP A 258 -22.57 -20.47 7.58
N GLY A 259 -21.77 -19.94 6.68
CA GLY A 259 -20.31 -19.81 6.81
C GLY A 259 -19.55 -20.86 6.00
N PRO A 260 -18.25 -20.67 5.82
CA PRO A 260 -17.40 -21.56 5.01
C PRO A 260 -17.20 -22.91 5.72
N GLU A 261 -17.16 -23.97 4.94
CA GLU A 261 -16.82 -25.32 5.42
C GLU A 261 -15.34 -25.47 5.75
N GLU A 262 -14.49 -24.71 5.03
CA GLU A 262 -13.05 -24.70 5.22
C GLU A 262 -12.55 -23.25 5.37
N LEU A 263 -11.69 -23.02 6.36
CA LEU A 263 -10.96 -21.76 6.56
C LEU A 263 -9.47 -22.03 6.44
N HIS A 264 -8.80 -21.35 5.50
CA HIS A 264 -7.37 -21.43 5.27
C HIS A 264 -6.72 -20.07 5.54
N LEU A 265 -5.81 -20.01 6.51
CA LEU A 265 -5.01 -18.82 6.82
C LEU A 265 -3.61 -18.99 6.21
N VAL A 266 -3.34 -18.20 5.16
CA VAL A 266 -2.03 -18.13 4.51
C VAL A 266 -1.23 -16.96 5.10
N ILE A 267 -0.14 -17.28 5.79
CA ILE A 267 0.74 -16.31 6.44
C ILE A 267 1.99 -16.11 5.59
N LEU A 268 2.09 -14.97 4.95
CA LEU A 268 3.17 -14.59 4.03
C LEU A 268 4.33 -13.92 4.79
N ASP A 269 5.53 -14.48 4.66
CA ASP A 269 6.77 -13.78 5.02
C ASP A 269 7.09 -12.68 3.96
N GLY A 270 7.34 -13.06 2.73
CA GLY A 270 7.64 -12.12 1.64
C GLY A 270 8.77 -11.15 1.99
N GLY A 271 9.81 -11.59 2.71
CA GLY A 271 10.95 -10.77 3.12
C GLY A 271 10.77 -9.99 4.43
N ARG A 272 9.62 -10.11 5.11
CA ARG A 272 9.33 -9.37 6.35
C ARG A 272 10.19 -9.81 7.52
N SER A 273 10.47 -11.09 7.65
CA SER A 273 11.34 -11.63 8.72
C SER A 273 12.75 -11.04 8.67
N ALA A 274 13.27 -10.77 7.49
CA ALA A 274 14.58 -10.17 7.27
C ALA A 274 14.66 -8.69 7.71
N LEU A 275 13.54 -8.02 7.92
CA LEU A 275 13.50 -6.63 8.37
C LEU A 275 13.57 -6.51 9.91
N ARG A 276 13.27 -7.58 10.63
CA ARG A 276 13.28 -7.58 12.09
C ARG A 276 14.71 -7.41 12.63
N GLY A 277 14.85 -6.60 13.67
CA GLY A 277 16.15 -6.26 14.25
C GLY A 277 17.04 -5.38 13.38
N THR A 278 16.55 -4.92 12.23
CA THR A 278 17.29 -3.99 11.36
C THR A 278 16.83 -2.54 11.55
N GLU A 279 17.56 -1.61 10.95
CA GLU A 279 17.20 -0.20 10.90
C GLU A 279 15.85 0.09 10.20
N PHE A 280 15.22 -0.93 9.56
CA PHE A 280 13.96 -0.86 8.84
C PHE A 280 12.80 -1.57 9.54
N GLU A 281 12.99 -2.11 10.72
CA GLU A 281 11.99 -2.85 11.48
C GLU A 281 10.67 -2.09 11.62
N GLU A 282 10.74 -0.78 11.85
CA GLU A 282 9.55 0.07 12.03
C GLU A 282 8.65 0.13 10.78
N ALA A 283 9.12 -0.25 9.59
CA ALA A 283 8.26 -0.39 8.40
C ALA A 283 7.18 -1.46 8.59
N LEU A 284 7.44 -2.49 9.42
CA LEU A 284 6.50 -3.57 9.76
C LEU A 284 5.37 -3.10 10.70
N HIS A 285 5.50 -1.92 11.32
CA HIS A 285 4.43 -1.36 12.16
C HIS A 285 3.21 -0.92 11.36
N CYS A 286 3.32 -0.77 10.04
CA CYS A 286 2.29 -0.19 9.19
C CYS A 286 0.96 -0.95 9.26
N ILE A 287 -0.13 -0.25 9.64
CA ILE A 287 -1.51 -0.79 9.68
C ILE A 287 -2.29 -0.62 8.36
N ARG A 288 -1.65 -0.13 7.30
CA ARG A 288 -2.23 0.06 5.95
C ARG A 288 -3.41 1.05 5.90
N CYS A 289 -3.46 2.06 6.76
CA CYS A 289 -4.53 3.05 6.79
C CYS A 289 -4.52 4.07 5.64
N GLY A 290 -3.42 4.19 4.89
CA GLY A 290 -3.31 5.15 3.77
C GLY A 290 -3.07 6.61 4.16
N ALA A 291 -3.06 6.98 5.44
CA ALA A 291 -2.92 8.37 5.90
C ALA A 291 -1.68 9.10 5.35
N CYS A 292 -0.56 8.40 5.22
CA CYS A 292 0.67 8.95 4.68
C CYS A 292 0.56 9.28 3.17
N LEU A 293 -0.34 8.64 2.43
CA LEU A 293 -0.52 8.85 0.99
C LEU A 293 -1.14 10.23 0.75
N TYR A 294 -2.32 10.47 1.32
CA TYR A 294 -3.01 11.75 1.11
C TYR A 294 -2.32 12.96 1.75
N SER A 295 -1.45 12.73 2.75
CA SER A 295 -0.62 13.79 3.34
C SER A 295 0.64 14.08 2.49
N CYS A 296 0.97 13.23 1.51
CA CYS A 296 2.19 13.35 0.72
C CYS A 296 2.01 14.27 -0.50
N PRO A 297 2.77 15.38 -0.62
CA PRO A 297 2.69 16.25 -1.79
C PRO A 297 3.08 15.55 -3.09
N MET A 298 4.01 14.60 -3.05
CA MET A 298 4.40 13.83 -4.23
C MET A 298 3.26 12.93 -4.70
N TRP A 299 2.67 12.13 -3.81
CA TRP A 299 1.54 11.28 -4.17
C TRP A 299 0.33 12.08 -4.70
N ARG A 300 0.02 13.22 -4.09
CA ARG A 300 -1.04 14.13 -4.55
C ARG A 300 -0.78 14.71 -5.95
N SER A 301 0.48 14.75 -6.38
CA SER A 301 0.89 15.31 -7.67
C SER A 301 0.96 14.27 -8.78
N VAL A 302 1.50 13.06 -8.49
CA VAL A 302 1.75 12.03 -9.51
C VAL A 302 0.76 10.87 -9.47
N GLY A 303 -0.01 10.73 -8.38
CA GLY A 303 -0.91 9.60 -8.16
C GLY A 303 -0.20 8.30 -7.78
N GLY A 304 -1.00 7.29 -7.39
CA GLY A 304 -0.47 5.99 -6.96
C GLY A 304 0.09 5.15 -8.11
N GLN A 305 -0.46 5.30 -9.30
CA GLN A 305 -0.03 4.56 -10.50
C GLN A 305 1.46 4.77 -10.83
N ALA A 306 2.00 5.96 -10.55
CA ALA A 306 3.41 6.28 -10.78
C ALA A 306 4.39 5.42 -9.97
N TYR A 307 3.93 4.82 -8.87
CA TYR A 307 4.77 3.96 -8.01
C TYR A 307 4.98 2.57 -8.62
N GLY A 308 4.07 2.08 -9.48
CA GLY A 308 4.18 0.76 -10.11
C GLY A 308 4.23 -0.39 -9.10
N SER A 309 3.59 -0.21 -7.96
CA SER A 309 3.51 -1.16 -6.86
C SER A 309 2.13 -1.06 -6.21
N PRO A 310 1.58 -2.13 -5.66
CA PRO A 310 0.35 -2.10 -4.88
C PRO A 310 0.45 -1.12 -3.69
N TYR A 311 1.65 -1.01 -3.12
CA TYR A 311 1.96 -0.04 -2.08
C TYR A 311 2.44 1.27 -2.70
N SER A 312 1.59 2.28 -2.72
CA SER A 312 1.96 3.62 -3.18
C SER A 312 2.26 4.58 -2.02
N GLY A 313 2.71 5.79 -2.35
CA GLY A 313 3.03 6.82 -1.38
C GLY A 313 4.26 6.53 -0.53
N PRO A 314 4.44 7.26 0.59
CA PRO A 314 5.65 7.15 1.41
C PRO A 314 5.90 5.77 1.99
N ILE A 315 4.85 5.07 2.43
CA ILE A 315 5.04 3.70 2.94
C ILE A 315 5.41 2.73 1.82
N GLY A 316 4.85 2.89 0.62
CA GLY A 316 5.22 2.08 -0.54
C GLY A 316 6.65 2.34 -0.99
N ALA A 317 7.08 3.60 -0.97
CA ALA A 317 8.45 3.99 -1.29
C ALA A 317 9.49 3.43 -0.31
N VAL A 318 9.08 3.05 0.91
CA VAL A 318 9.92 2.35 1.89
C VAL A 318 9.77 0.84 1.74
N LEU A 319 8.53 0.33 1.77
CA LEU A 319 8.25 -1.09 1.94
C LEU A 319 8.55 -1.90 0.67
N THR A 320 8.18 -1.41 -0.52
CA THR A 320 8.37 -2.14 -1.77
C THR A 320 9.85 -2.52 -2.01
N PRO A 321 10.81 -1.57 -1.99
CA PRO A 321 12.22 -1.94 -2.17
C PRO A 321 12.76 -2.83 -1.03
N LEU A 322 12.23 -2.73 0.18
CA LEU A 322 12.64 -3.58 1.30
C LEU A 322 12.19 -5.03 1.09
N LEU A 323 10.94 -5.26 0.71
CA LEU A 323 10.41 -6.61 0.44
C LEU A 323 11.06 -7.25 -0.78
N GLU A 324 11.43 -6.46 -1.79
CA GLU A 324 12.17 -6.92 -2.97
C GLU A 324 13.69 -7.02 -2.74
N GLY A 325 14.19 -6.68 -1.56
CA GLY A 325 15.60 -6.72 -1.19
C GLY A 325 16.47 -5.76 -2.02
N PHE A 326 15.90 -4.64 -2.50
CA PHE A 326 16.56 -3.64 -3.36
C PHE A 326 17.06 -4.21 -4.70
N ARG A 327 16.43 -5.26 -5.22
CA ARG A 327 16.83 -5.93 -6.47
C ARG A 327 16.12 -5.37 -7.71
N GLY A 328 14.92 -4.81 -7.53
CA GLY A 328 14.16 -4.19 -8.61
C GLY A 328 14.73 -2.83 -9.00
N GLU A 329 15.00 -2.59 -10.28
CA GLU A 329 15.51 -1.30 -10.77
C GLU A 329 14.50 -0.18 -10.42
N ARG A 330 13.24 -0.37 -10.78
CA ARG A 330 12.17 0.63 -10.55
C ARG A 330 11.87 0.81 -9.06
N SER A 331 11.79 -0.25 -8.28
CA SER A 331 11.50 -0.18 -6.84
C SER A 331 12.62 0.51 -6.06
N SER A 332 13.87 0.34 -6.50
CA SER A 332 15.02 1.02 -5.92
C SER A 332 15.02 2.55 -6.11
N GLU A 333 14.24 3.06 -7.07
CA GLU A 333 14.07 4.51 -7.28
C GLU A 333 12.97 5.12 -6.39
N LEU A 334 12.02 4.31 -5.90
CA LEU A 334 10.88 4.79 -5.12
C LEU A 334 11.26 5.64 -3.90
N PRO A 335 12.31 5.34 -3.11
CA PRO A 335 12.71 6.18 -1.99
C PRO A 335 13.05 7.63 -2.39
N PHE A 336 13.41 7.88 -3.66
CA PHE A 336 13.69 9.22 -4.17
C PHE A 336 12.43 9.99 -4.57
N LEU A 337 11.29 9.33 -4.68
CA LEU A 337 9.99 9.94 -4.94
C LEU A 337 9.40 10.55 -3.66
N SER A 338 10.17 11.41 -3.00
CA SER A 338 9.80 12.09 -1.75
C SER A 338 10.51 13.41 -1.58
N SER A 339 9.79 14.43 -1.09
CA SER A 339 10.36 15.72 -0.69
C SER A 339 10.99 15.73 0.70
N LEU A 340 10.87 14.64 1.46
CA LEU A 340 11.33 14.52 2.86
C LEU A 340 10.74 15.59 3.81
N CYS A 341 9.55 16.09 3.54
CA CYS A 341 8.91 17.16 4.33
C CYS A 341 8.41 16.72 5.72
N GLY A 342 8.37 15.42 6.02
CA GLY A 342 7.93 14.88 7.32
C GLY A 342 6.41 14.67 7.48
N ALA A 343 5.55 15.22 6.60
CA ALA A 343 4.10 15.13 6.72
C ALA A 343 3.56 13.68 6.84
N CYS A 344 4.22 12.71 6.22
CA CYS A 344 3.87 11.30 6.32
C CYS A 344 4.12 10.70 7.71
N HIS A 345 5.14 11.18 8.44
CA HIS A 345 5.38 10.80 9.83
C HIS A 345 4.32 11.39 10.76
N GLU A 346 4.02 12.66 10.60
CA GLU A 346 2.97 13.35 11.38
C GLU A 346 1.60 12.70 11.17
N ALA A 347 1.32 12.27 9.93
CA ALA A 347 0.09 11.60 9.58
C ALA A 347 -0.02 10.16 10.09
N CYS A 348 1.09 9.50 10.41
CA CYS A 348 1.09 8.07 10.75
C CYS A 348 0.46 7.81 12.12
N PRO A 349 -0.62 7.00 12.23
CA PRO A 349 -1.31 6.74 13.51
C PRO A 349 -0.53 5.80 14.44
N VAL A 350 0.54 5.18 13.95
CA VAL A 350 1.45 4.33 14.72
C VAL A 350 2.88 4.86 14.71
N GLY A 351 3.06 6.13 14.36
CA GLY A 351 4.31 6.87 14.55
C GLY A 351 5.52 6.40 13.74
N ILE A 352 5.35 5.76 12.60
CA ILE A 352 6.48 5.30 11.76
C ILE A 352 7.28 6.50 11.26
N PRO A 353 8.61 6.56 11.47
CA PRO A 353 9.46 7.65 11.01
C PRO A 353 9.79 7.53 9.51
N LEU A 354 8.74 7.60 8.65
CA LEU A 354 8.85 7.34 7.21
C LEU A 354 9.91 8.19 6.52
N HIS A 355 10.07 9.46 6.91
CA HIS A 355 11.07 10.34 6.34
C HIS A 355 12.51 9.87 6.64
N ASP A 356 12.77 9.32 7.83
CA ASP A 356 14.07 8.74 8.19
C ASP A 356 14.31 7.41 7.45
N LEU A 357 13.28 6.56 7.40
CA LEU A 357 13.36 5.29 6.65
C LEU A 357 13.65 5.53 5.16
N LEU A 358 13.07 6.58 4.56
CA LEU A 358 13.36 6.97 3.18
C LEU A 358 14.82 7.38 2.99
N VAL A 359 15.40 8.12 3.93
CA VAL A 359 16.82 8.51 3.88
C VAL A 359 17.72 7.28 3.99
N ARG A 360 17.41 6.36 4.90
CA ARG A 360 18.15 5.09 5.05
C ARG A 360 18.04 4.23 3.79
N ALA A 361 16.84 4.12 3.21
CA ALA A 361 16.63 3.40 1.96
C ALA A 361 17.43 4.01 0.79
N ARG A 362 17.45 5.34 0.66
CA ARG A 362 18.31 6.05 -0.32
C ARG A 362 19.79 5.71 -0.11
N ALA A 363 20.26 5.67 1.11
CA ALA A 363 21.64 5.32 1.41
C ALA A 363 22.01 3.88 0.98
N ARG A 364 21.07 2.93 1.16
CA ARG A 364 21.23 1.53 0.69
C ARG A 364 21.37 1.47 -0.83
N VAL A 365 20.47 2.14 -1.56
CA VAL A 365 20.50 2.19 -3.03
C VAL A 365 21.73 2.89 -3.56
N ALA A 366 22.10 4.03 -2.96
CA ALA A 366 23.20 4.85 -3.45
C ALA A 366 24.59 4.18 -3.32
N THR A 367 24.75 3.23 -2.43
CA THR A 367 26.05 2.62 -2.16
C THR A 367 26.62 1.80 -3.32
N PRO A 368 25.86 0.97 -4.05
CA PRO A 368 26.36 0.23 -5.22
C PRO A 368 26.31 1.03 -6.53
N ALA A 369 25.23 1.74 -6.79
CA ALA A 369 24.92 2.32 -8.10
C ALA A 369 25.66 3.64 -8.41
N HIS A 370 26.02 4.44 -7.41
CA HIS A 370 26.48 5.81 -7.59
C HIS A 370 27.93 6.07 -7.16
N ARG A 371 28.84 5.09 -7.36
CA ARG A 371 30.27 5.26 -7.03
C ARG A 371 30.92 6.46 -7.74
N GLY A 372 30.51 6.74 -8.97
CA GLY A 372 30.97 7.88 -9.74
C GLY A 372 30.52 9.22 -9.16
N ASP A 373 29.26 9.30 -8.77
CA ASP A 373 28.68 10.50 -8.17
C ASP A 373 29.26 10.78 -6.78
N ARG A 374 29.57 9.72 -6.02
CA ARG A 374 30.23 9.83 -4.72
C ARG A 374 31.60 10.54 -4.80
N ARG A 375 32.37 10.30 -5.89
CA ARG A 375 33.62 11.01 -6.15
C ARG A 375 33.36 12.48 -6.50
N ARG A 376 32.37 12.76 -7.34
CA ARG A 376 31.98 14.13 -7.74
C ARG A 376 31.49 14.93 -6.52
N PHE A 377 30.64 14.36 -5.70
CA PHE A 377 30.16 14.99 -4.47
C PHE A 377 31.26 15.19 -3.43
N ARG A 378 32.22 14.28 -3.30
CA ARG A 378 33.41 14.49 -2.46
C ARG A 378 34.24 15.67 -2.92
N LEU A 379 34.53 15.78 -4.23
CA LEU A 379 35.26 16.90 -4.80
C LEU A 379 34.51 18.22 -4.58
N TRP A 380 33.21 18.21 -4.82
CA TRP A 380 32.35 19.35 -4.57
C TRP A 380 32.35 19.74 -3.07
N SER A 381 32.21 18.80 -2.17
CA SER A 381 32.24 19.02 -0.73
C SER A 381 33.59 19.60 -0.28
N LEU A 382 34.71 19.09 -0.78
CA LEU A 382 36.04 19.62 -0.48
C LEU A 382 36.20 21.06 -0.94
N ALA A 383 35.71 21.37 -2.14
CA ALA A 383 35.76 22.74 -2.68
C ALA A 383 34.92 23.72 -1.87
N TRP A 384 33.80 23.26 -1.29
CA TRP A 384 32.85 24.11 -0.54
C TRP A 384 33.06 24.10 0.98
N ARG A 385 34.03 23.36 1.46
CA ARG A 385 34.31 23.22 2.91
C ARG A 385 34.94 24.47 3.52
N THR A 386 35.54 25.32 2.72
CA THR A 386 36.20 26.54 3.16
C THR A 386 35.59 27.79 2.48
N PRO A 387 35.53 28.96 3.16
CA PRO A 387 35.05 30.18 2.55
C PRO A 387 35.81 30.58 1.27
N ALA A 388 37.11 30.34 1.24
CA ALA A 388 37.94 30.60 0.06
C ALA A 388 37.59 29.68 -1.11
N GLY A 389 37.45 28.37 -0.88
CA GLY A 389 37.04 27.39 -1.90
C GLY A 389 35.65 27.69 -2.45
N TYR A 390 34.68 28.05 -1.56
CA TYR A 390 33.37 28.49 -1.97
C TYR A 390 33.43 29.77 -2.86
N ALA A 391 34.19 30.79 -2.46
CA ALA A 391 34.38 32.02 -3.22
C ALA A 391 34.98 31.75 -4.61
N LEU A 392 36.00 30.88 -4.69
CA LEU A 392 36.65 30.52 -5.94
C LEU A 392 35.71 29.74 -6.86
N SER A 393 34.98 28.75 -6.33
CA SER A 393 34.00 27.97 -7.10
C SER A 393 32.86 28.84 -7.62
N ARG A 394 32.41 29.84 -6.82
CA ARG A 394 31.42 30.82 -7.24
C ARG A 394 31.90 31.70 -8.39
N LEU A 395 33.16 32.14 -8.35
CA LEU A 395 33.76 32.90 -9.44
C LEU A 395 33.88 32.07 -10.72
N ALA A 396 34.34 30.83 -10.61
CA ALA A 396 34.42 29.89 -11.73
C ALA A 396 33.04 29.59 -12.34
N ALA A 397 32.04 29.33 -11.50
CA ALA A 397 30.64 29.11 -11.92
C ALA A 397 30.08 30.34 -12.67
N ARG A 398 30.30 31.55 -12.14
CA ARG A 398 29.88 32.79 -12.81
C ARG A 398 30.58 33.01 -14.19
N ALA A 399 31.83 32.70 -14.26
CA ALA A 399 32.55 32.78 -15.52
C ALA A 399 32.02 31.78 -16.55
N GLY A 400 31.81 30.49 -16.12
CA GLY A 400 31.24 29.45 -16.95
C GLY A 400 29.81 29.76 -17.42
N LEU A 401 28.93 30.22 -16.54
CA LEU A 401 27.57 30.61 -16.89
C LEU A 401 27.58 31.78 -17.91
N ARG A 402 28.46 32.77 -17.73
CA ARG A 402 28.57 33.87 -18.67
C ARG A 402 29.06 33.42 -20.06
N ALA A 403 30.02 32.50 -20.09
CA ALA A 403 30.53 31.92 -21.35
C ALA A 403 29.42 31.15 -22.08
N LEU A 404 28.65 30.33 -21.38
CA LEU A 404 27.55 29.54 -21.94
C LEU A 404 26.35 30.39 -22.37
N GLY A 405 26.01 31.44 -21.63
CA GLY A 405 24.87 32.30 -21.94
C GLY A 405 25.11 33.37 -22.99
N GLY A 406 26.33 33.61 -23.34
CA GLY A 406 26.73 34.55 -24.39
C GLY A 406 26.11 35.95 -24.24
N ARG A 407 25.81 36.60 -25.37
CA ARG A 407 25.17 37.93 -25.45
C ARG A 407 23.70 37.93 -24.96
N ARG A 408 23.00 36.79 -25.03
CA ARG A 408 21.55 36.67 -24.70
C ARG A 408 21.28 36.64 -23.21
N GLY A 409 22.27 36.38 -22.35
CA GLY A 409 22.11 36.34 -20.89
C GLY A 409 21.33 35.13 -20.33
N TRP A 410 20.92 34.20 -21.22
CA TRP A 410 20.17 32.99 -20.85
C TRP A 410 20.78 31.78 -21.51
N ILE A 411 20.88 30.67 -20.79
CA ILE A 411 21.32 29.36 -21.28
C ILE A 411 20.08 28.54 -21.58
N ARG A 412 19.77 28.36 -22.87
CA ARG A 412 18.65 27.55 -23.35
C ARG A 412 18.99 26.09 -23.52
N ARG A 413 20.26 25.76 -23.65
CA ARG A 413 20.75 24.40 -23.77
C ARG A 413 22.11 24.28 -23.07
N ALA A 414 22.12 23.63 -21.91
CA ALA A 414 23.36 23.38 -21.18
C ALA A 414 23.98 22.06 -21.65
N PRO A 415 25.30 21.95 -21.70
CA PRO A 415 25.97 20.71 -22.06
C PRO A 415 25.95 19.68 -20.91
N GLY A 416 26.03 18.39 -21.27
CA GLY A 416 26.21 17.29 -20.33
C GLY A 416 25.08 17.19 -19.29
N PRO A 417 25.40 17.04 -17.98
CA PRO A 417 24.40 16.87 -16.93
C PRO A 417 23.38 18.01 -16.80
N GLY A 418 23.64 19.16 -17.39
CA GLY A 418 22.73 20.31 -17.39
C GLY A 418 21.69 20.25 -18.52
N GLU A 419 21.85 19.37 -19.50
CA GLU A 419 20.94 19.27 -20.64
C GLU A 419 19.50 18.92 -20.25
N PRO A 420 19.21 17.91 -19.41
CA PRO A 420 17.85 17.62 -18.99
C PRO A 420 17.17 18.79 -18.31
N TRP A 421 17.91 19.57 -17.55
CA TRP A 421 17.39 20.76 -16.86
C TRP A 421 16.94 21.86 -17.81
N THR A 422 17.68 22.04 -18.89
CA THR A 422 17.42 23.10 -19.88
C THR A 422 16.44 22.67 -20.98
N ARG A 423 15.91 21.45 -20.96
CA ARG A 423 14.80 21.02 -21.84
C ARG A 423 13.48 21.69 -21.49
N GLU A 424 13.29 21.99 -20.21
CA GLU A 424 12.01 22.51 -19.70
C GLU A 424 12.12 23.94 -19.13
N ARG A 425 13.34 24.48 -18.97
CA ARG A 425 13.56 25.82 -18.40
C ARG A 425 14.87 26.42 -18.82
N ASP A 426 14.89 27.74 -19.01
CA ASP A 426 16.13 28.50 -19.27
C ASP A 426 16.86 28.81 -17.93
N ILE A 427 18.21 28.80 -17.97
CA ILE A 427 19.04 29.16 -16.82
C ILE A 427 19.57 30.57 -17.03
N PRO A 428 19.44 31.52 -16.08
CA PRO A 428 20.02 32.84 -16.21
C PRO A 428 21.56 32.77 -16.16
N ALA A 429 22.23 33.31 -17.15
CA ALA A 429 23.68 33.38 -17.20
C ALA A 429 24.26 34.52 -16.35
N ARG A 430 23.41 35.43 -15.87
CA ARG A 430 23.73 36.51 -14.95
C ARG A 430 22.72 36.57 -13.82
N TRP A 431 23.18 36.71 -12.59
CA TRP A 431 22.32 36.87 -11.42
C TRP A 431 22.64 38.18 -10.70
N PRO A 432 21.67 39.07 -10.40
CA PRO A 432 20.27 38.97 -10.81
C PRO A 432 20.11 39.13 -12.34
N PRO A 433 19.05 38.53 -12.92
CA PRO A 433 18.75 38.77 -14.33
C PRO A 433 18.37 40.24 -14.52
N ARG A 434 18.88 40.86 -15.61
CA ARG A 434 18.49 42.22 -16.02
C ARG A 434 17.21 42.14 -16.80
#